data_de4dfc9eec5d4ff31cd97440990c700f
#
_entry.id   de4dfc9eec5d4ff31cd97440990c700f
#
_cell.length_a   1.000
_cell.length_b   1.000
_cell.length_c   1.000
_cell.angle_alpha   90.00
_cell.angle_beta   90.00
_cell.angle_gamma   90.00
#
_symmetry.space_group_name_H-M   'P 1'
#
loop_
_entity.id
_entity.type
_entity.pdbx_description
1 polymer ?
#
loop_
_entity_poly.entity_id
_entity_poly.type
_entity_poly.pdbx_seq_one_letter_code
_entity_poly.pdbx_strand_id
1 'polypeptide(L)'
;MAIDRPFQIVGLAGSLRKASWNRGLIRAALEEAPEGVEIVVLDLALVPLYNQDIEDRGDPASVIALKDVIRLADALLIATPEYNNGMSGVLKNAIDWASRPHGNTVLRDKPVAVIGASPGMGAAARAQQQVRDALVYTGSCVMPEPELLIGGALDKFDDHGNVSDPQLRAQVVEVATALRSWAIRIRLPEAAAA
;
A
#
# COMPACT_ATOMS: atom_id res chain seq x y z
N MET A 1 18.63 15.81 9.56
CA MET A 1 18.36 16.76 8.47
C MET A 1 16.86 16.75 8.20
N ALA A 2 16.17 17.87 8.36
CA ALA A 2 14.79 18.00 7.90
C ALA A 2 14.81 17.89 6.37
N ILE A 3 14.03 16.95 5.83
CA ILE A 3 13.88 16.80 4.38
C ILE A 3 13.01 17.98 3.94
N ASP A 4 13.57 18.88 3.11
CA ASP A 4 12.89 20.09 2.61
C ASP A 4 11.84 19.78 1.51
N ARG A 5 11.24 18.58 1.57
CA ARG A 5 10.16 18.12 0.69
C ARG A 5 9.05 17.45 1.51
N PRO A 6 7.82 17.39 0.98
CA PRO A 6 6.74 16.63 1.59
C PRO A 6 7.11 15.16 1.81
N PHE A 7 6.59 14.57 2.88
CA PHE A 7 6.70 13.12 3.12
C PHE A 7 5.85 12.38 2.09
N GLN A 8 6.47 11.57 1.24
CA GLN A 8 5.80 10.94 0.11
C GLN A 8 5.31 9.53 0.46
N ILE A 9 4.00 9.30 0.35
CA ILE A 9 3.37 7.98 0.45
C ILE A 9 2.95 7.53 -0.94
N VAL A 10 3.31 6.31 -1.35
CA VAL A 10 2.76 5.69 -2.55
C VAL A 10 1.57 4.82 -2.19
N GLY A 11 0.42 5.12 -2.78
CA GLY A 11 -0.82 4.38 -2.65
C GLY A 11 -0.96 3.29 -3.73
N LEU A 12 -1.14 2.03 -3.32
CA LEU A 12 -1.33 0.88 -4.18
C LEU A 12 -2.69 0.25 -3.90
N ALA A 13 -3.55 0.12 -4.91
CA ALA A 13 -4.81 -0.58 -4.80
C ALA A 13 -4.76 -1.93 -5.51
N GLY A 14 -5.05 -3.02 -4.80
CA GLY A 14 -5.05 -4.39 -5.34
C GLY A 14 -6.24 -4.74 -6.23
N SER A 15 -7.08 -3.78 -6.61
CA SER A 15 -8.22 -3.99 -7.49
C SER A 15 -8.18 -3.10 -8.71
N LEU A 16 -8.37 -3.68 -9.90
CA LEU A 16 -8.42 -2.96 -11.18
C LEU A 16 -9.83 -2.47 -11.54
N ARG A 17 -10.86 -2.81 -10.77
CA ARG A 17 -12.24 -2.38 -11.02
C ARG A 17 -12.34 -0.85 -10.92
N LYS A 18 -13.01 -0.18 -11.87
CA LYS A 18 -13.14 1.29 -11.89
C LYS A 18 -13.78 1.83 -10.60
N ALA A 19 -14.91 1.28 -10.18
CA ALA A 19 -15.59 1.63 -8.93
C ALA A 19 -15.10 0.76 -7.75
N SER A 20 -13.81 0.52 -7.65
CA SER A 20 -13.24 -0.27 -6.56
C SER A 20 -13.20 0.53 -5.26
N TRP A 21 -13.76 -0.02 -4.20
CA TRP A 21 -13.66 0.54 -2.84
C TRP A 21 -12.23 0.69 -2.37
N ASN A 22 -11.36 -0.27 -2.68
CA ASN A 22 -9.94 -0.19 -2.31
C ASN A 22 -9.21 0.93 -3.09
N ARG A 23 -9.61 1.23 -4.33
CA ARG A 23 -9.16 2.44 -5.02
C ARG A 23 -9.75 3.70 -4.37
N GLY A 24 -11.00 3.63 -3.89
CA GLY A 24 -11.66 4.70 -3.14
C GLY A 24 -10.95 5.05 -1.83
N LEU A 25 -10.45 4.04 -1.10
CA LEU A 25 -9.64 4.28 0.10
C LEU A 25 -8.35 5.05 -0.22
N ILE A 26 -7.65 4.67 -1.29
CA ILE A 26 -6.44 5.40 -1.71
C ILE A 26 -6.79 6.82 -2.19
N ARG A 27 -7.92 7.01 -2.91
CA ARG A 27 -8.37 8.35 -3.29
C ARG A 27 -8.71 9.21 -2.07
N ALA A 28 -9.41 8.67 -1.08
CA ALA A 28 -9.72 9.39 0.15
C ALA A 28 -8.45 9.84 0.89
N ALA A 29 -7.43 8.98 0.96
CA ALA A 29 -6.14 9.35 1.51
C ALA A 29 -5.45 10.48 0.72
N LEU A 30 -5.55 10.46 -0.62
CA LEU A 30 -5.01 11.50 -1.50
C LEU A 30 -5.75 12.84 -1.33
N GLU A 31 -7.08 12.81 -1.30
CA GLU A 31 -7.93 14.01 -1.21
C GLU A 31 -7.78 14.73 0.14
N GLU A 32 -7.56 13.99 1.21
CA GLU A 32 -7.47 14.49 2.58
C GLU A 32 -6.08 14.21 3.19
N ALA A 33 -5.02 14.28 2.36
CA ALA A 33 -3.67 14.01 2.83
C ALA A 33 -3.30 14.91 4.03
N PRO A 34 -2.71 14.35 5.10
CA PRO A 34 -2.27 15.15 6.25
C PRO A 34 -1.26 16.23 5.85
N GLU A 35 -1.19 17.32 6.63
CA GLU A 35 -0.22 18.38 6.39
C GLU A 35 1.21 17.84 6.28
N GLY A 36 1.92 18.27 5.23
CA GLY A 36 3.28 17.82 4.93
C GLY A 36 3.39 16.40 4.38
N VAL A 37 2.25 15.76 4.00
CA VAL A 37 2.21 14.48 3.31
C VAL A 37 1.75 14.67 1.87
N GLU A 38 2.45 14.05 0.94
CA GLU A 38 2.04 13.92 -0.46
C GLU A 38 1.72 12.45 -0.74
N ILE A 39 0.58 12.19 -1.39
CA ILE A 39 0.20 10.82 -1.78
C ILE A 39 0.24 10.69 -3.29
N VAL A 40 1.01 9.74 -3.78
CA VAL A 40 1.11 9.40 -5.21
C VAL A 40 0.41 8.07 -5.43
N VAL A 41 -0.55 8.03 -6.35
CA VAL A 41 -1.29 6.78 -6.67
C VAL A 41 -0.66 6.11 -7.87
N LEU A 42 -0.28 4.84 -7.73
CA LEU A 42 0.26 4.03 -8.81
C LEU A 42 -0.79 3.04 -9.31
N ASP A 43 -1.03 3.03 -10.62
CA ASP A 43 -1.94 2.05 -11.27
C ASP A 43 -1.18 0.77 -11.62
N LEU A 44 -1.64 -0.35 -11.08
CA LEU A 44 -1.05 -1.67 -11.30
C LEU A 44 -1.52 -2.36 -12.59
N ALA A 45 -2.44 -1.75 -13.34
CA ALA A 45 -3.05 -2.37 -14.54
C ALA A 45 -2.03 -2.69 -15.64
N LEU A 46 -0.95 -1.92 -15.73
CA LEU A 46 0.06 -2.07 -16.78
C LEU A 46 1.22 -3.00 -16.39
N VAL A 47 1.24 -3.52 -15.16
CA VAL A 47 2.30 -4.40 -14.68
C VAL A 47 2.05 -5.82 -15.22
N PRO A 48 2.90 -6.36 -16.12
CA PRO A 48 2.70 -7.70 -16.69
C PRO A 48 2.83 -8.77 -15.60
N LEU A 49 2.29 -9.94 -15.86
CA LEU A 49 2.52 -11.07 -14.94
C LEU A 49 4.02 -11.35 -14.83
N TYR A 50 4.47 -11.57 -13.59
CA TYR A 50 5.86 -11.89 -13.32
C TYR A 50 6.27 -13.17 -14.07
N ASN A 51 7.39 -13.06 -14.75
CA ASN A 51 8.04 -14.17 -15.42
C ASN A 51 9.54 -13.91 -15.40
N GLN A 52 10.31 -14.85 -14.87
CA GLN A 52 11.76 -14.73 -14.76
C GLN A 52 12.44 -14.61 -16.11
N ASP A 53 11.93 -15.26 -17.16
CA ASP A 53 12.49 -15.10 -18.52
C ASP A 53 12.36 -13.66 -19.06
N ILE A 54 11.39 -12.89 -18.53
CA ILE A 54 11.25 -11.47 -18.85
C ILE A 54 12.24 -10.66 -18.03
N GLU A 55 12.33 -10.93 -16.71
CA GLU A 55 13.30 -10.28 -15.80
C GLU A 55 14.72 -10.43 -16.29
N ASP A 56 15.13 -11.63 -16.73
CA ASP A 56 16.47 -11.94 -17.21
C ASP A 56 16.85 -11.15 -18.48
N ARG A 57 15.86 -10.66 -19.23
CA ARG A 57 16.06 -9.78 -20.41
C ARG A 57 16.02 -8.29 -20.08
N GLY A 58 15.73 -7.95 -18.84
CA GLY A 58 15.54 -6.61 -18.32
C GLY A 58 14.08 -6.32 -17.98
N ASP A 59 13.89 -5.52 -16.94
CA ASP A 59 12.56 -5.15 -16.47
C ASP A 59 11.76 -4.39 -17.54
N PRO A 60 10.47 -4.73 -17.77
CA PRO A 60 9.57 -3.93 -18.59
C PRO A 60 9.45 -2.48 -18.07
N ALA A 61 9.17 -1.53 -18.94
CA ALA A 61 9.08 -0.11 -18.58
C ALA A 61 8.08 0.16 -17.42
N SER A 62 6.94 -0.55 -17.39
CA SER A 62 5.96 -0.45 -16.30
C SER A 62 6.47 -1.00 -14.96
N VAL A 63 7.36 -2.00 -15.00
CA VAL A 63 8.02 -2.56 -13.81
C VAL A 63 9.12 -1.62 -13.32
N ILE A 64 9.89 -1.02 -14.22
CA ILE A 64 10.88 0.02 -13.88
C ILE A 64 10.16 1.17 -13.16
N ALA A 65 9.06 1.68 -13.75
CA ALA A 65 8.26 2.75 -13.14
C ALA A 65 7.72 2.36 -11.76
N LEU A 66 7.21 1.13 -11.59
CA LEU A 66 6.78 0.60 -10.30
C LEU A 66 7.91 0.66 -9.27
N LYS A 67 9.07 0.11 -9.62
CA LYS A 67 10.23 0.05 -8.73
C LYS A 67 10.76 1.44 -8.38
N ASP A 68 10.83 2.35 -9.34
CA ASP A 68 11.36 3.70 -9.14
C ASP A 68 10.44 4.52 -8.22
N VAL A 69 9.12 4.45 -8.44
CA VAL A 69 8.15 5.13 -7.58
C VAL A 69 8.21 4.59 -6.15
N ILE A 70 8.30 3.26 -5.97
CA ILE A 70 8.46 2.64 -4.65
C ILE A 70 9.79 3.05 -4.01
N ARG A 71 10.88 3.08 -4.76
CA ARG A 71 12.21 3.43 -4.25
C ARG A 71 12.24 4.85 -3.69
N LEU A 72 11.65 5.80 -4.41
CA LEU A 72 11.63 7.23 -4.04
C LEU A 72 10.66 7.54 -2.89
N ALA A 73 9.63 6.71 -2.70
CA ALA A 73 8.64 6.89 -1.65
C ALA A 73 9.23 6.73 -0.24
N ASP A 74 8.72 7.52 0.69
CA ASP A 74 9.03 7.38 2.12
C ASP A 74 8.27 6.23 2.76
N ALA A 75 7.07 5.91 2.26
CA ALA A 75 6.23 4.80 2.74
C ALA A 75 5.25 4.31 1.66
N LEU A 76 4.63 3.15 1.91
CA LEU A 76 3.57 2.59 1.07
C LEU A 76 2.25 2.48 1.86
N LEU A 77 1.15 2.86 1.24
CA LEU A 77 -0.21 2.58 1.69
C LEU A 77 -0.86 1.58 0.72
N ILE A 78 -1.09 0.37 1.17
CA ILE A 78 -1.63 -0.71 0.35
C ILE A 78 -3.08 -0.98 0.74
N ALA A 79 -4.00 -0.84 -0.22
CA ALA A 79 -5.41 -1.19 -0.06
C ALA A 79 -5.72 -2.49 -0.81
N THR A 80 -6.01 -3.57 -0.07
CA THR A 80 -6.24 -4.91 -0.64
C THR A 80 -7.71 -5.31 -0.61
N PRO A 81 -8.30 -5.76 -1.74
CA PRO A 81 -9.53 -6.53 -1.71
C PRO A 81 -9.23 -7.94 -1.18
N GLU A 82 -10.28 -8.67 -0.80
CA GLU A 82 -10.19 -10.09 -0.52
C GLU A 82 -10.91 -10.88 -1.63
N TYR A 83 -10.17 -11.70 -2.36
CA TYR A 83 -10.69 -12.60 -3.37
C TYR A 83 -10.39 -14.05 -2.98
N ASN A 84 -11.42 -14.88 -2.87
CA ASN A 84 -11.27 -16.28 -2.49
C ASN A 84 -10.43 -16.47 -1.20
N ASN A 85 -10.72 -15.67 -0.17
CA ASN A 85 -10.02 -15.68 1.12
C ASN A 85 -8.52 -15.31 1.04
N GLY A 86 -8.10 -14.55 0.04
CA GLY A 86 -6.71 -14.18 -0.13
C GLY A 86 -6.51 -12.83 -0.78
N MET A 87 -5.23 -12.39 -0.86
CA MET A 87 -4.86 -11.18 -1.58
C MET A 87 -5.14 -11.33 -3.08
N SER A 88 -5.39 -10.21 -3.76
CA SER A 88 -5.59 -10.22 -5.21
C SER A 88 -4.31 -10.61 -5.96
N GLY A 89 -4.47 -11.32 -7.10
CA GLY A 89 -3.34 -11.64 -7.98
C GLY A 89 -2.59 -10.41 -8.49
N VAL A 90 -3.29 -9.30 -8.70
CA VAL A 90 -2.70 -8.01 -9.10
C VAL A 90 -1.71 -7.50 -8.06
N LEU A 91 -2.10 -7.52 -6.78
CA LEU A 91 -1.22 -7.06 -5.70
C LEU A 91 -0.07 -8.03 -5.47
N LYS A 92 -0.34 -9.35 -5.47
CA LYS A 92 0.73 -10.34 -5.37
C LYS A 92 1.76 -10.18 -6.47
N ASN A 93 1.31 -9.98 -7.72
CA ASN A 93 2.17 -9.76 -8.87
C ASN A 93 3.05 -8.49 -8.72
N ALA A 94 2.48 -7.39 -8.23
CA ALA A 94 3.23 -6.17 -7.97
C ALA A 94 4.32 -6.37 -6.90
N ILE A 95 4.01 -7.12 -5.82
CA ILE A 95 4.98 -7.47 -4.79
C ILE A 95 6.08 -8.38 -5.37
N ASP A 96 5.73 -9.35 -6.22
CA ASP A 96 6.70 -10.24 -6.85
C ASP A 96 7.70 -9.45 -7.70
N TRP A 97 7.24 -8.53 -8.54
CA TRP A 97 8.13 -7.66 -9.31
C TRP A 97 8.96 -6.72 -8.43
N ALA A 98 8.35 -6.07 -7.44
CA ALA A 98 9.04 -5.13 -6.56
C ALA A 98 10.10 -5.81 -5.68
N SER A 99 9.96 -7.11 -5.43
CA SER A 99 10.92 -7.91 -4.66
C SER A 99 12.18 -8.30 -5.45
N ARG A 100 12.24 -8.01 -6.74
CA ARG A 100 13.35 -8.38 -7.65
C ARG A 100 14.29 -7.22 -7.94
N PRO A 101 15.59 -7.51 -8.25
CA PRO A 101 16.23 -8.83 -8.15
C PRO A 101 16.39 -9.28 -6.70
N HIS A 102 16.52 -10.59 -6.51
CA HIS A 102 16.68 -11.15 -5.17
C HIS A 102 17.91 -10.56 -4.46
N GLY A 103 17.75 -10.13 -3.21
CA GLY A 103 18.81 -9.46 -2.45
C GLY A 103 18.92 -7.94 -2.64
N ASN A 104 18.27 -7.36 -3.69
CA ASN A 104 18.25 -5.92 -3.94
C ASN A 104 16.82 -5.42 -4.21
N THR A 105 15.89 -5.79 -3.35
CA THR A 105 14.48 -5.40 -3.43
C THR A 105 14.27 -3.94 -3.03
N VAL A 106 13.37 -3.25 -3.74
CA VAL A 106 12.94 -1.88 -3.39
C VAL A 106 11.99 -1.86 -2.17
N LEU A 107 11.58 -3.04 -1.69
CA LEU A 107 10.71 -3.21 -0.53
C LEU A 107 11.47 -3.31 0.81
N ARG A 108 12.79 -3.54 0.78
CA ARG A 108 13.59 -3.65 2.01
C ARG A 108 13.54 -2.36 2.82
N ASP A 109 13.29 -2.51 4.11
CA ASP A 109 13.18 -1.42 5.09
C ASP A 109 12.09 -0.38 4.73
N LYS A 110 11.19 -0.69 3.78
CA LYS A 110 10.11 0.18 3.37
C LYS A 110 8.99 0.17 4.43
N PRO A 111 8.64 1.33 5.03
CA PRO A 111 7.47 1.44 5.90
C PRO A 111 6.20 1.18 5.11
N VAL A 112 5.31 0.31 5.60
CA VAL A 112 4.08 -0.06 4.89
C VAL A 112 2.90 -0.12 5.83
N ALA A 113 1.78 0.52 5.47
CA ALA A 113 0.47 0.29 6.04
C ALA A 113 -0.40 -0.54 5.09
N VAL A 114 -1.16 -1.49 5.64
CA VAL A 114 -2.08 -2.33 4.87
C VAL A 114 -3.50 -2.12 5.40
N ILE A 115 -4.41 -1.76 4.50
CA ILE A 115 -5.83 -1.57 4.75
C ILE A 115 -6.66 -2.37 3.75
N GLY A 116 -7.97 -2.51 3.97
CA GLY A 116 -8.77 -3.21 2.98
C GLY A 116 -10.27 -3.16 3.25
N ALA A 117 -11.04 -3.16 2.15
CA ALA A 117 -12.49 -3.19 2.16
C ALA A 117 -13.03 -4.40 1.40
N SER A 118 -14.07 -5.02 1.96
CA SER A 118 -14.77 -6.17 1.39
C SER A 118 -16.27 -6.09 1.69
N PRO A 119 -17.16 -6.60 0.83
CA PRO A 119 -18.58 -6.68 1.14
C PRO A 119 -18.88 -7.66 2.28
N GLY A 120 -18.05 -8.66 2.46
CA GLY A 120 -18.22 -9.67 3.51
C GLY A 120 -17.82 -9.18 4.90
N MET A 121 -18.33 -9.84 5.95
CA MET A 121 -18.01 -9.54 7.34
C MET A 121 -16.53 -9.79 7.70
N GLY A 122 -15.81 -10.58 6.89
CA GLY A 122 -14.38 -10.82 7.06
C GLY A 122 -13.49 -9.61 6.78
N ALA A 123 -14.06 -8.51 6.25
CA ALA A 123 -13.42 -7.20 6.14
C ALA A 123 -12.02 -7.20 5.46
N ALA A 124 -11.76 -8.12 4.55
CA ALA A 124 -10.46 -8.36 3.91
C ALA A 124 -9.33 -8.78 4.89
N ALA A 125 -9.64 -9.30 6.07
CA ALA A 125 -8.66 -9.66 7.09
C ALA A 125 -7.65 -10.71 6.60
N ARG A 126 -8.10 -11.75 5.90
CA ARG A 126 -7.22 -12.81 5.39
C ARG A 126 -6.30 -12.29 4.28
N ALA A 127 -6.83 -11.43 3.41
CA ALA A 127 -6.05 -10.80 2.36
C ALA A 127 -4.98 -9.88 2.96
N GLN A 128 -5.33 -9.07 3.97
CA GLN A 128 -4.37 -8.21 4.65
C GLN A 128 -3.27 -9.04 5.34
N GLN A 129 -3.63 -10.15 5.99
CA GLN A 129 -2.62 -11.03 6.60
C GLN A 129 -1.64 -11.57 5.54
N GLN A 130 -2.13 -12.08 4.41
CA GLN A 130 -1.26 -12.57 3.35
C GLN A 130 -0.35 -11.48 2.76
N VAL A 131 -0.85 -10.24 2.63
CA VAL A 131 -0.04 -9.10 2.21
C VAL A 131 1.06 -8.81 3.23
N ARG A 132 0.73 -8.79 4.53
CA ARG A 132 1.69 -8.57 5.62
C ARG A 132 2.78 -9.64 5.61
N ASP A 133 2.42 -10.93 5.49
CA ASP A 133 3.36 -12.05 5.45
C ASP A 133 4.34 -11.92 4.26
N ALA A 134 3.83 -11.59 3.07
CA ALA A 134 4.65 -11.39 1.89
C ALA A 134 5.61 -10.19 2.06
N LEU A 135 5.15 -9.10 2.66
CA LEU A 135 5.96 -7.89 2.89
C LEU A 135 7.04 -8.13 3.96
N VAL A 136 6.73 -8.84 5.03
CA VAL A 136 7.72 -9.22 6.06
C VAL A 136 8.80 -10.09 5.42
N TYR A 137 8.45 -11.05 4.57
CA TYR A 137 9.42 -11.87 3.85
C TYR A 137 10.35 -11.04 2.94
N THR A 138 9.84 -9.96 2.34
CA THR A 138 10.67 -9.04 1.51
C THR A 138 11.51 -8.06 2.32
N GLY A 139 11.39 -8.07 3.66
CA GLY A 139 12.13 -7.19 4.57
C GLY A 139 11.50 -5.81 4.72
N SER A 140 10.21 -5.66 4.41
CA SER A 140 9.48 -4.41 4.66
C SER A 140 9.17 -4.21 6.14
N CYS A 141 9.07 -2.96 6.57
CA CYS A 141 8.67 -2.58 7.93
C CYS A 141 7.15 -2.35 7.97
N VAL A 142 6.38 -3.42 8.18
CA VAL A 142 4.92 -3.34 8.19
C VAL A 142 4.44 -2.71 9.50
N MET A 143 3.63 -1.65 9.38
CA MET A 143 3.02 -0.96 10.52
C MET A 143 2.00 -1.88 11.20
N PRO A 144 2.11 -2.13 12.54
CA PRO A 144 1.18 -3.01 13.24
C PRO A 144 -0.18 -2.35 13.48
N GLU A 145 -0.22 -1.05 13.79
CA GLU A 145 -1.40 -0.30 14.19
C GLU A 145 -1.37 1.14 13.64
N PRO A 146 -2.53 1.75 13.34
CA PRO A 146 -3.87 1.16 13.41
C PRO A 146 -4.13 0.18 12.26
N GLU A 147 -4.89 -0.89 12.52
CA GLU A 147 -5.47 -1.74 11.47
C GLU A 147 -6.78 -1.13 10.98
N LEU A 148 -7.01 -1.13 9.67
CA LEU A 148 -8.27 -0.68 9.08
C LEU A 148 -8.89 -1.81 8.24
N LEU A 149 -9.85 -2.49 8.86
CA LEU A 149 -10.60 -3.63 8.32
C LEU A 149 -12.04 -3.18 8.05
N ILE A 150 -12.41 -3.01 6.77
CA ILE A 150 -13.73 -2.49 6.41
C ILE A 150 -14.60 -3.64 5.88
N GLY A 151 -15.44 -4.19 6.76
CA GLY A 151 -16.49 -5.15 6.43
C GLY A 151 -17.82 -4.47 6.16
N GLY A 152 -18.76 -5.18 5.50
CA GLY A 152 -20.07 -4.63 5.19
C GLY A 152 -20.00 -3.34 4.40
N ALA A 153 -19.07 -3.25 3.45
CA ALA A 153 -18.65 -1.99 2.84
C ALA A 153 -19.69 -1.33 1.93
N LEU A 154 -20.84 -1.95 1.67
CA LEU A 154 -21.85 -1.47 0.72
C LEU A 154 -22.34 -0.05 1.00
N ASP A 155 -22.58 0.27 2.29
CA ASP A 155 -23.15 1.56 2.72
C ASP A 155 -22.07 2.64 2.99
N LYS A 156 -20.79 2.30 2.80
CA LYS A 156 -19.67 3.20 3.09
C LYS A 156 -19.06 3.85 1.86
N PHE A 157 -19.51 3.43 0.68
CA PHE A 157 -19.00 3.90 -0.61
C PHE A 157 -20.15 4.27 -1.54
N ASP A 158 -19.93 5.27 -2.38
CA ASP A 158 -20.84 5.65 -3.45
C ASP A 158 -20.78 4.68 -4.65
N ASP A 159 -21.65 4.89 -5.65
CA ASP A 159 -21.71 4.07 -6.88
C ASP A 159 -20.42 4.13 -7.73
N HIS A 160 -19.59 5.16 -7.51
CA HIS A 160 -18.26 5.31 -8.14
C HIS A 160 -17.13 4.68 -7.33
N GLY A 161 -17.46 4.12 -6.16
CA GLY A 161 -16.51 3.49 -5.24
C GLY A 161 -15.70 4.51 -4.44
N ASN A 162 -16.13 5.76 -4.32
CA ASN A 162 -15.52 6.72 -3.41
C ASN A 162 -16.06 6.51 -2.00
N VAL A 163 -15.24 6.81 -1.00
CA VAL A 163 -15.68 6.75 0.39
C VAL A 163 -16.71 7.86 0.64
N SER A 164 -17.95 7.46 0.97
CA SER A 164 -19.05 8.38 1.31
C SER A 164 -19.25 8.56 2.81
N ASP A 165 -18.77 7.61 3.62
CA ASP A 165 -18.85 7.66 5.08
C ASP A 165 -17.77 8.58 5.65
N PRO A 166 -18.16 9.70 6.35
CA PRO A 166 -17.19 10.64 6.94
C PRO A 166 -16.29 10.01 8.01
N GLN A 167 -16.81 9.03 8.77
CA GLN A 167 -16.03 8.36 9.80
C GLN A 167 -14.94 7.49 9.15
N LEU A 168 -15.26 6.79 8.07
CA LEU A 168 -14.28 6.02 7.34
C LEU A 168 -13.22 6.92 6.70
N ARG A 169 -13.59 8.10 6.18
CA ARG A 169 -12.62 9.09 5.68
C ARG A 169 -11.63 9.50 6.77
N ALA A 170 -12.12 9.85 7.95
CA ALA A 170 -11.27 10.21 9.09
C ALA A 170 -10.31 9.06 9.48
N GLN A 171 -10.78 7.81 9.49
CA GLN A 171 -9.94 6.64 9.76
C GLN A 171 -8.83 6.44 8.71
N VAL A 172 -9.11 6.70 7.43
CA VAL A 172 -8.09 6.64 6.37
C VAL A 172 -7.01 7.69 6.59
N VAL A 173 -7.38 8.91 6.97
CA VAL A 173 -6.44 9.99 7.30
C VAL A 173 -5.60 9.64 8.54
N GLU A 174 -6.23 9.03 9.53
CA GLU A 174 -5.53 8.54 10.73
C GLU A 174 -4.44 7.51 10.37
N VAL A 175 -4.76 6.53 9.50
CA VAL A 175 -3.77 5.56 9.02
C VAL A 175 -2.61 6.23 8.30
N ALA A 176 -2.87 7.22 7.42
CA ALA A 176 -1.81 7.93 6.70
C ALA A 176 -0.91 8.74 7.66
N THR A 177 -1.50 9.35 8.69
CA THR A 177 -0.79 10.08 9.75
C THR A 177 0.07 9.13 10.59
N ALA A 178 -0.50 8.00 10.99
CA ALA A 178 0.20 6.96 11.75
C ALA A 178 1.36 6.35 10.93
N LEU A 179 1.17 6.13 9.63
CA LEU A 179 2.21 5.61 8.74
C LEU A 179 3.41 6.57 8.64
N ARG A 180 3.16 7.88 8.53
CA ARG A 180 4.23 8.90 8.59
C ARG A 180 4.99 8.80 9.91
N SER A 181 4.27 8.77 11.02
CA SER A 181 4.87 8.69 12.36
C SER A 181 5.67 7.40 12.56
N TRP A 182 5.14 6.26 12.07
CA TRP A 182 5.81 4.98 12.05
C TRP A 182 7.12 5.03 11.25
N ALA A 183 7.07 5.57 10.02
CA ALA A 183 8.22 5.68 9.14
C ALA A 183 9.34 6.55 9.75
N ILE A 184 8.97 7.64 10.41
CA ILE A 184 9.94 8.51 11.12
C ILE A 184 10.57 7.73 12.28
N ARG A 185 9.77 7.05 13.09
CA ARG A 185 10.24 6.31 14.27
C ARG A 185 11.24 5.21 13.92
N ILE A 186 10.98 4.42 12.88
CA ILE A 186 11.87 3.32 12.48
C ILE A 186 13.13 3.76 11.75
N ARG A 187 13.18 5.02 11.27
CA ARG A 187 14.37 5.61 10.64
C ARG A 187 15.29 6.34 11.62
N LEU A 188 14.81 6.61 12.82
CA LEU A 188 15.68 7.18 13.86
C LEU A 188 16.73 6.13 14.24
N PRO A 189 18.03 6.47 14.24
CA PRO A 189 19.02 5.59 14.83
C PRO A 189 18.60 5.34 16.28
N GLU A 190 18.73 4.09 16.75
CA GLU A 190 18.59 3.80 18.17
C GLU A 190 19.50 4.80 18.91
N ALA A 191 18.88 5.71 19.69
CA ALA A 191 19.64 6.53 20.60
C ALA A 191 20.44 5.53 21.45
N ALA A 192 21.76 5.60 21.37
CA ALA A 192 22.65 4.69 22.07
C ALA A 192 22.11 4.54 23.50
N ALA A 193 21.72 3.32 23.83
CA ALA A 193 21.29 2.98 25.18
C ALA A 193 22.49 3.28 26.09
N ALA A 194 22.40 4.42 26.75
CA ALA A 194 23.34 4.85 27.75
C ALA A 194 23.06 4.12 29.09
#